data_e04a08be6777bf02abd099aaef4ed503
#
_entry.id   e04a08be6777bf02abd099aaef4ed503
#
_cell.length_a   1.000
_cell.length_b   1.000
_cell.length_c   1.000
_cell.angle_alpha   90.00
_cell.angle_beta   90.00
_cell.angle_gamma   90.00
#
_symmetry.space_group_name_H-M   'P 1'
#
loop_
_entity.id
_entity.type
_entity.pdbx_description
1 polymer ?
#
loop_
_entity_poly.entity_id
_entity_poly.type
_entity_poly.pdbx_seq_one_letter_code
_entity_poly.pdbx_strand_id
1 'polypeptide(L)'
;LAPTHRSRWDGLVLTMAIGRRVTKKDCRFMVTKSEMRGVQGWFLKRLGCFSINQLSPSLSALRYALNLIVKRKQLVIFPEGKINKYGKKLVLKEGLYRLARLAAKQTNSITIIPIGIAYSKVSPGFRGKVSLCFGEPLFMQENLNLSIEDFNQILYKKMIKAEKLAL
;
A
#
# COMPACT_ATOMS: atom_id res chain seq x y z
N LEU A 1 -3.17 -1.98 -3.92
CA LEU A 1 -2.55 -2.91 -3.00
C LEU A 1 -2.36 -2.21 -1.65
N ALA A 2 -2.74 -2.88 -0.56
CA ALA A 2 -2.72 -2.36 0.81
C ALA A 2 -1.86 -3.26 1.71
N PRO A 3 -0.52 -3.15 1.63
CA PRO A 3 0.38 -3.97 2.44
C PRO A 3 0.53 -3.42 3.86
N THR A 4 0.85 -4.32 4.82
CA THR A 4 1.41 -3.93 6.11
C THR A 4 2.79 -3.30 5.91
N HIS A 5 3.19 -2.37 6.81
CA HIS A 5 4.45 -1.64 6.68
C HIS A 5 5.39 -1.96 7.83
N ARG A 6 6.33 -2.87 7.61
CA ARG A 6 7.22 -3.42 8.64
C ARG A 6 8.67 -2.92 8.51
N SER A 7 9.09 -2.57 7.30
CA SER A 7 10.47 -2.23 7.00
C SER A 7 10.59 -1.27 5.83
N ARG A 8 11.73 -0.59 5.74
CA ARG A 8 12.11 0.17 4.52
C ARG A 8 12.31 -0.73 3.29
N TRP A 9 12.48 -2.03 3.49
CA TRP A 9 12.64 -3.01 2.43
C TRP A 9 11.32 -3.45 1.78
N ASP A 10 10.16 -3.13 2.39
CA ASP A 10 8.85 -3.61 1.94
C ASP A 10 8.56 -3.25 0.48
N GLY A 11 8.93 -2.03 0.06
CA GLY A 11 8.75 -1.60 -1.33
C GLY A 11 9.56 -2.43 -2.33
N LEU A 12 10.80 -2.79 -1.97
CA LEU A 12 11.66 -3.64 -2.79
C LEU A 12 11.12 -5.08 -2.84
N VAL A 13 10.75 -5.63 -1.69
CA VAL A 13 10.16 -6.96 -1.56
C VAL A 13 8.90 -7.09 -2.41
N LEU A 14 8.00 -6.11 -2.33
CA LEU A 14 6.79 -6.06 -3.16
C LEU A 14 7.13 -5.96 -4.65
N THR A 15 8.11 -5.15 -5.03
CA THR A 15 8.55 -5.04 -6.42
C THR A 15 9.09 -6.36 -6.95
N MET A 16 9.80 -7.14 -6.12
CA MET A 16 10.29 -8.46 -6.50
C MET A 16 9.13 -9.47 -6.63
N ALA A 17 8.17 -9.44 -5.70
CA ALA A 17 7.08 -10.43 -5.65
C ALA A 17 5.99 -10.19 -6.70
N ILE A 18 5.65 -8.95 -6.99
CA ILE A 18 4.51 -8.58 -7.86
C ILE A 18 4.85 -7.54 -8.93
N GLY A 19 6.12 -7.22 -9.10
CA GLY A 19 6.56 -6.28 -10.12
C GLY A 19 6.52 -6.84 -11.53
N ARG A 20 7.10 -6.11 -12.47
CA ARG A 20 7.04 -6.37 -13.92
C ARG A 20 7.48 -7.79 -14.31
N ARG A 21 8.43 -8.39 -13.59
CA ARG A 21 8.90 -9.74 -13.88
C ARG A 21 7.81 -10.79 -13.69
N VAL A 22 6.95 -10.61 -12.69
CA VAL A 22 5.89 -11.56 -12.31
C VAL A 22 4.56 -11.23 -12.96
N THR A 23 4.08 -9.98 -12.80
CA THR A 23 2.73 -9.59 -13.23
C THR A 23 2.67 -8.84 -14.55
N LYS A 24 3.83 -8.58 -15.20
CA LYS A 24 3.99 -7.73 -16.37
C LYS A 24 3.55 -6.26 -16.14
N LYS A 25 3.32 -5.88 -14.90
CA LYS A 25 2.93 -4.53 -14.50
C LYS A 25 3.96 -3.93 -13.54
N ASP A 26 4.18 -2.62 -13.64
CA ASP A 26 5.02 -1.90 -12.69
C ASP A 26 4.25 -1.58 -11.41
N CYS A 27 4.88 -1.77 -10.27
CA CYS A 27 4.40 -1.21 -9.02
C CYS A 27 4.61 0.31 -8.99
N ARG A 28 3.60 1.04 -8.55
CA ARG A 28 3.68 2.47 -8.27
C ARG A 28 3.40 2.70 -6.80
N PHE A 29 4.35 3.31 -6.11
CA PHE A 29 4.27 3.49 -4.65
C PHE A 29 3.95 4.93 -4.32
N MET A 30 2.93 5.12 -3.49
CA MET A 30 2.63 6.42 -2.90
C MET A 30 3.43 6.56 -1.60
N VAL A 31 4.36 7.51 -1.55
CA VAL A 31 5.24 7.75 -0.41
C VAL A 31 5.16 9.18 0.09
N THR A 32 5.53 9.43 1.33
CA THR A 32 5.55 10.79 1.90
C THR A 32 6.61 11.66 1.21
N LYS A 33 6.33 12.96 1.07
CA LYS A 33 7.25 13.91 0.43
C LYS A 33 8.62 13.96 1.12
N SER A 34 8.68 13.75 2.43
CA SER A 34 9.93 13.72 3.20
C SER A 34 10.86 12.58 2.77
N GLU A 35 10.33 11.44 2.34
CA GLU A 35 11.12 10.28 1.91
C GLU A 35 11.76 10.50 0.52
N MET A 36 11.26 11.45 -0.27
CA MET A 36 11.70 11.70 -1.64
C MET A 36 12.84 12.73 -1.71
N ARG A 37 13.70 12.81 -0.68
CA ARG A 37 14.85 13.74 -0.63
C ARG A 37 16.18 13.03 -0.85
N GLY A 38 17.15 13.75 -1.40
CA GLY A 38 18.53 13.29 -1.60
C GLY A 38 18.63 12.00 -2.42
N VAL A 39 19.66 11.22 -2.13
CA VAL A 39 19.97 9.94 -2.82
C VAL A 39 18.84 8.92 -2.65
N GLN A 40 18.22 8.87 -1.46
CA GLN A 40 17.04 8.03 -1.22
C GLN A 40 15.90 8.38 -2.18
N GLY A 41 15.60 9.66 -2.34
CA GLY A 41 14.54 10.11 -3.25
C GLY A 41 14.85 9.77 -4.71
N TRP A 42 16.10 9.85 -5.13
CA TRP A 42 16.53 9.42 -6.47
C TRP A 42 16.27 7.91 -6.69
N PHE A 43 16.63 7.08 -5.70
CA PHE A 43 16.39 5.64 -5.75
C PHE A 43 14.90 5.30 -5.77
N LEU A 44 14.11 5.93 -4.88
CA LEU A 44 12.66 5.72 -4.82
C LEU A 44 11.95 6.11 -6.11
N LYS A 45 12.35 7.19 -6.79
CA LYS A 45 11.81 7.56 -8.11
C LYS A 45 12.02 6.44 -9.14
N ARG A 46 13.19 5.80 -9.13
CA ARG A 46 13.48 4.66 -10.03
C ARG A 46 12.66 3.42 -9.71
N LEU A 47 12.28 3.22 -8.46
CA LEU A 47 11.35 2.17 -8.04
C LEU A 47 9.88 2.49 -8.39
N GLY A 48 9.60 3.62 -9.03
CA GLY A 48 8.24 4.01 -9.39
C GLY A 48 7.47 4.71 -8.27
N CYS A 49 8.18 5.22 -7.26
CA CYS A 49 7.57 6.00 -6.18
C CYS A 49 7.21 7.42 -6.65
N PHE A 50 6.09 7.93 -6.17
CA PHE A 50 5.72 9.34 -6.28
C PHE A 50 5.32 9.90 -4.90
N SER A 51 5.57 11.19 -4.71
CA SER A 51 5.36 11.83 -3.41
C SER A 51 3.95 12.33 -3.19
N ILE A 52 3.49 12.21 -1.95
CA ILE A 52 2.28 12.87 -1.48
C ILE A 52 2.57 13.58 -0.15
N ASN A 53 1.97 14.77 0.03
CA ASN A 53 1.90 15.38 1.34
C ASN A 53 0.69 14.79 2.07
N GLN A 54 0.89 14.06 3.16
CA GLN A 54 -0.19 13.38 3.89
C GLN A 54 -1.17 14.37 4.55
N LEU A 55 -0.68 15.54 4.98
CA LEU A 55 -1.51 16.55 5.66
C LEU A 55 -2.31 17.39 4.66
N SER A 56 -1.72 17.69 3.51
CA SER A 56 -2.34 18.49 2.45
C SER A 56 -1.95 17.93 1.08
N PRO A 57 -2.67 16.89 0.60
CA PRO A 57 -2.38 16.29 -0.69
C PRO A 57 -2.57 17.27 -1.83
N SER A 58 -1.57 17.42 -2.69
CA SER A 58 -1.72 18.24 -3.89
C SER A 58 -2.70 17.59 -4.88
N LEU A 59 -3.47 18.42 -5.58
CA LEU A 59 -4.41 17.96 -6.60
C LEU A 59 -3.71 17.15 -7.71
N SER A 60 -2.48 17.53 -8.06
CA SER A 60 -1.68 16.80 -9.06
C SER A 60 -1.34 15.37 -8.62
N ALA A 61 -0.92 15.19 -7.36
CA ALA A 61 -0.63 13.86 -6.81
C ALA A 61 -1.89 12.98 -6.72
N LEU A 62 -3.03 13.57 -6.31
CA LEU A 62 -4.31 12.86 -6.27
C LEU A 62 -4.78 12.47 -7.68
N ARG A 63 -4.72 13.38 -8.65
CA ARG A 63 -5.07 13.09 -10.05
C ARG A 63 -4.18 12.00 -10.63
N TYR A 64 -2.89 12.02 -10.32
CA TYR A 64 -1.97 10.97 -10.77
C TYR A 64 -2.34 9.61 -10.17
N ALA A 65 -2.62 9.54 -8.87
CA ALA A 65 -3.05 8.31 -8.20
C ALA A 65 -4.37 7.78 -8.78
N LEU A 66 -5.37 8.64 -8.99
CA LEU A 66 -6.64 8.29 -9.63
C LEU A 66 -6.44 7.73 -11.03
N ASN A 67 -5.61 8.40 -11.86
CA ASN A 67 -5.30 7.94 -13.21
C ASN A 67 -4.63 6.55 -13.22
N LEU A 68 -3.76 6.26 -12.23
CA LEU A 68 -3.19 4.92 -12.09
C LEU A 68 -4.26 3.85 -11.82
N ILE A 69 -5.22 4.15 -10.93
CA ILE A 69 -6.32 3.23 -10.59
C ILE A 69 -7.23 3.02 -11.81
N VAL A 70 -7.68 4.09 -12.44
CA VAL A 70 -8.57 4.03 -13.63
C VAL A 70 -7.91 3.27 -14.77
N LYS A 71 -6.60 3.43 -14.97
CA LYS A 71 -5.81 2.67 -15.96
C LYS A 71 -5.43 1.26 -15.50
N ARG A 72 -5.98 0.76 -14.40
CA ARG A 72 -5.73 -0.57 -13.84
C ARG A 72 -4.25 -0.88 -13.62
N LYS A 73 -3.47 0.15 -13.22
CA LYS A 73 -2.07 -0.02 -12.82
C LYS A 73 -1.99 -0.48 -11.37
N GLN A 74 -0.87 -1.09 -10.99
CA GLN A 74 -0.64 -1.53 -9.62
C GLN A 74 -0.20 -0.34 -8.76
N LEU A 75 -1.15 0.23 -8.01
CA LEU A 75 -0.87 1.26 -7.02
C LEU A 75 -0.71 0.61 -5.64
N VAL A 76 0.40 0.87 -4.99
CA VAL A 76 0.72 0.41 -3.63
C VAL A 76 0.61 1.59 -2.69
N ILE A 77 -0.24 1.45 -1.69
CA ILE A 77 -0.42 2.43 -0.61
C ILE A 77 -0.25 1.68 0.70
N PHE A 78 0.65 2.12 1.55
CA PHE A 78 0.76 1.64 2.93
C PHE A 78 -0.26 2.37 3.81
N PRO A 79 -1.37 1.71 4.22
CA PRO A 79 -2.45 2.42 4.90
C PRO A 79 -2.05 2.94 6.28
N GLU A 80 -1.01 2.36 6.89
CA GLU A 80 -0.45 2.78 8.17
C GLU A 80 0.23 4.16 8.10
N GLY A 81 0.67 4.58 6.90
CA GLY A 81 1.36 5.86 6.65
C GLY A 81 2.74 6.00 7.29
N LYS A 82 3.20 5.00 8.02
CA LYS A 82 4.53 4.92 8.65
C LYS A 82 4.93 3.47 8.90
N ILE A 83 6.23 3.21 9.03
CA ILE A 83 6.73 1.89 9.42
C ILE A 83 6.28 1.57 10.84
N ASN A 84 5.59 0.45 10.99
CA ASN A 84 5.13 -0.08 12.26
C ASN A 84 5.93 -1.34 12.61
N LYS A 85 6.96 -1.15 13.40
CA LYS A 85 7.78 -2.27 13.89
C LYS A 85 6.99 -2.99 15.00
N TYR A 86 6.58 -4.20 14.76
CA TYR A 86 6.02 -5.23 15.66
C TYR A 86 5.19 -4.81 16.90
N GLY A 87 4.05 -5.47 17.06
CA GLY A 87 3.26 -5.49 18.29
C GLY A 87 2.44 -4.23 18.59
N LYS A 88 2.62 -3.15 17.85
CA LYS A 88 1.80 -1.94 18.01
C LYS A 88 0.50 -2.09 17.21
N LYS A 89 -0.62 -1.72 17.84
CA LYS A 89 -1.92 -1.66 17.16
C LYS A 89 -1.81 -0.87 15.85
N LEU A 90 -2.23 -1.48 14.75
CA LEU A 90 -2.29 -0.82 13.45
C LEU A 90 -3.35 0.29 13.50
N VAL A 91 -2.94 1.50 13.15
CA VAL A 91 -3.85 2.62 12.92
C VAL A 91 -3.80 2.94 11.44
N LEU A 92 -4.91 2.70 10.74
CA LEU A 92 -5.01 2.98 9.31
C LEU A 92 -5.39 4.44 9.07
N LYS A 93 -4.74 5.06 8.09
CA LYS A 93 -5.06 6.41 7.63
C LYS A 93 -6.23 6.38 6.65
N GLU A 94 -7.02 7.44 6.63
CA GLU A 94 -8.20 7.57 5.77
C GLU A 94 -7.87 7.70 4.27
N GLY A 95 -6.62 8.00 3.94
CA GLY A 95 -6.20 8.33 2.58
C GLY A 95 -6.52 7.25 1.55
N LEU A 96 -6.38 5.97 1.90
CA LEU A 96 -6.72 4.86 1.01
C LEU A 96 -8.22 4.82 0.73
N TYR A 97 -9.07 4.89 1.76
CA TYR A 97 -10.52 4.90 1.61
C TYR A 97 -10.99 6.08 0.74
N ARG A 98 -10.53 7.31 1.07
CA ARG A 98 -10.89 8.52 0.34
C ARG A 98 -10.51 8.42 -1.13
N LEU A 99 -9.31 7.93 -1.44
CA LEU A 99 -8.84 7.74 -2.81
C LEU A 99 -9.66 6.66 -3.54
N ALA A 100 -9.92 5.53 -2.90
CA ALA A 100 -10.69 4.45 -3.48
C ALA A 100 -12.14 4.87 -3.75
N ARG A 101 -12.76 5.62 -2.84
CA ARG A 101 -14.12 6.19 -3.04
C ARG A 101 -14.17 7.20 -4.18
N LEU A 102 -13.17 8.05 -4.33
CA LEU A 102 -13.07 8.96 -5.47
C LEU A 102 -12.90 8.21 -6.80
N ALA A 103 -12.08 7.17 -6.80
CA ALA A 103 -11.85 6.35 -7.97
C ALA A 103 -13.11 5.54 -8.37
N ALA A 104 -13.90 5.07 -7.38
CA ALA A 104 -15.15 4.35 -7.63
C ALA A 104 -16.21 5.17 -8.38
N LYS A 105 -16.10 6.50 -8.35
CA LYS A 105 -16.94 7.40 -9.18
C LYS A 105 -16.51 7.44 -10.66
N GLN A 106 -15.33 6.94 -10.99
CA GLN A 106 -14.74 7.01 -12.33
C GLN A 106 -14.58 5.64 -12.98
N THR A 107 -14.70 4.56 -12.23
CA THR A 107 -14.57 3.19 -12.75
C THR A 107 -15.45 2.23 -11.96
N ASN A 108 -16.02 1.25 -12.66
CA ASN A 108 -16.98 0.29 -12.08
C ASN A 108 -16.31 -0.87 -11.32
N SER A 109 -15.00 -0.92 -11.24
CA SER A 109 -14.31 -2.04 -10.58
C SER A 109 -13.03 -1.56 -9.92
N ILE A 110 -13.06 -1.47 -8.59
CA ILE A 110 -11.87 -1.21 -7.77
C ILE A 110 -11.70 -2.34 -6.78
N THR A 111 -10.58 -3.00 -6.88
CA THR A 111 -10.20 -4.08 -5.98
C THR A 111 -9.04 -3.62 -5.10
N ILE A 112 -9.21 -3.72 -3.79
CA ILE A 112 -8.17 -3.47 -2.80
C ILE A 112 -7.71 -4.82 -2.28
N ILE A 113 -6.42 -5.14 -2.47
CA ILE A 113 -5.82 -6.40 -2.02
C ILE A 113 -4.99 -6.12 -0.78
N PRO A 114 -5.40 -6.59 0.40
CA PRO A 114 -4.58 -6.57 1.60
C PRO A 114 -3.37 -7.49 1.44
N ILE A 115 -2.20 -7.08 1.91
CA ILE A 115 -0.99 -7.90 1.86
C ILE A 115 -0.34 -7.90 3.24
N GLY A 116 -0.13 -9.08 3.78
CA GLY A 116 0.67 -9.27 4.98
C GLY A 116 2.14 -9.42 4.61
N ILE A 117 3.02 -8.71 5.30
CA ILE A 117 4.48 -8.83 5.15
C ILE A 117 5.05 -9.26 6.49
N ALA A 118 5.75 -10.37 6.52
CA ALA A 118 6.42 -10.89 7.71
C ALA A 118 7.91 -11.12 7.46
N TYR A 119 8.72 -10.78 8.43
CA TYR A 119 10.17 -10.99 8.42
C TYR A 119 10.55 -11.99 9.50
N SER A 120 11.51 -12.85 9.20
CA SER A 120 12.04 -13.83 10.19
C SER A 120 12.70 -13.19 11.41
N LYS A 121 13.07 -11.91 11.34
CA LYS A 121 13.63 -11.12 12.45
C LYS A 121 12.98 -9.73 12.47
N VAL A 122 12.84 -9.18 13.68
CA VAL A 122 12.26 -7.82 13.90
C VAL A 122 12.98 -6.73 13.11
N SER A 123 14.28 -6.85 12.94
CA SER A 123 15.07 -6.00 12.06
C SER A 123 15.61 -6.88 10.94
N PRO A 124 15.10 -6.72 9.71
CA PRO A 124 15.60 -7.52 8.60
C PRO A 124 17.07 -7.22 8.35
N GLY A 125 17.89 -8.22 8.57
CA GLY A 125 19.33 -8.18 8.31
C GLY A 125 19.68 -8.73 6.93
N PHE A 126 20.97 -8.69 6.60
CA PHE A 126 21.51 -9.34 5.40
C PHE A 126 21.18 -10.85 5.45
N ARG A 127 20.64 -11.40 4.34
CA ARG A 127 20.13 -12.78 4.22
C ARG A 127 18.93 -13.14 5.13
N GLY A 128 18.18 -12.14 5.64
CA GLY A 128 16.92 -12.39 6.33
C GLY A 128 15.87 -12.96 5.38
N LYS A 129 14.97 -13.81 5.91
CA LYS A 129 13.81 -14.30 5.17
C LYS A 129 12.65 -13.30 5.30
N VAL A 130 11.89 -13.17 4.22
CA VAL A 130 10.65 -12.41 4.18
C VAL A 130 9.57 -13.24 3.49
N SER A 131 8.38 -13.21 4.04
CA SER A 131 7.20 -13.87 3.49
C SER A 131 6.13 -12.83 3.18
N LEU A 132 5.36 -13.12 2.15
CA LEU A 132 4.21 -12.31 1.72
C LEU A 132 2.98 -13.19 1.64
N CYS A 133 1.88 -12.73 2.19
CA CYS A 133 0.58 -13.35 2.01
C CYS A 133 -0.42 -12.34 1.45
N PHE A 134 -1.11 -12.74 0.39
CA PHE A 134 -2.19 -11.94 -0.20
C PHE A 134 -3.50 -12.32 0.47
N GLY A 135 -4.13 -11.35 1.13
CA GLY A 135 -5.41 -11.55 1.78
C GLY A 135 -6.58 -11.49 0.81
N GLU A 136 -7.77 -11.78 1.32
CA GLU A 136 -9.01 -11.70 0.55
C GLU A 136 -9.23 -10.27 0.03
N PRO A 137 -9.52 -10.10 -1.26
CA PRO A 137 -9.77 -8.80 -1.84
C PRO A 137 -10.99 -8.10 -1.23
N LEU A 138 -10.96 -6.76 -1.23
CA LEU A 138 -12.08 -5.90 -0.92
C LEU A 138 -12.53 -5.21 -2.21
N PHE A 139 -13.78 -5.37 -2.59
CA PHE A 139 -14.37 -4.69 -3.73
C PHE A 139 -15.02 -3.39 -3.27
N MET A 140 -14.52 -2.26 -3.78
CA MET A 140 -14.95 -0.94 -3.28
C MET A 140 -16.43 -0.68 -3.57
N GLN A 141 -16.99 -1.19 -4.67
CA GLN A 141 -18.40 -1.05 -5.04
C GLN A 141 -19.34 -1.63 -4.00
N GLU A 142 -18.97 -2.72 -3.36
CA GLU A 142 -19.74 -3.37 -2.30
C GLU A 142 -19.62 -2.61 -0.96
N ASN A 143 -18.63 -1.73 -0.84
CA ASN A 143 -18.25 -1.06 0.41
C ASN A 143 -18.41 0.48 0.33
N LEU A 144 -19.12 1.01 -0.67
CA LEU A 144 -19.31 2.46 -0.86
C LEU A 144 -20.10 3.13 0.26
N ASN A 145 -21.00 2.39 0.90
CA ASN A 145 -21.89 2.88 1.97
C ASN A 145 -21.27 2.79 3.36
N LEU A 146 -20.08 2.19 3.48
CA LEU A 146 -19.41 2.08 4.78
C LEU A 146 -18.89 3.44 5.24
N SER A 147 -18.87 3.62 6.55
CA SER A 147 -18.10 4.69 7.17
C SER A 147 -16.59 4.47 6.95
N ILE A 148 -15.79 5.51 7.15
CA ILE A 148 -14.31 5.38 7.09
C ILE A 148 -13.82 4.40 8.15
N GLU A 149 -14.41 4.45 9.33
CA GLU A 149 -14.08 3.63 10.49
C GLU A 149 -14.36 2.15 10.20
N ASP A 150 -15.55 1.83 9.68
CA ASP A 150 -15.95 0.45 9.37
C ASP A 150 -15.08 -0.12 8.25
N PHE A 151 -14.86 0.65 7.19
CA PHE A 151 -13.96 0.24 6.11
C PHE A 151 -12.54 -0.04 6.62
N ASN A 152 -11.99 0.88 7.42
CA ASN A 152 -10.65 0.71 8.00
C ASN A 152 -10.60 -0.50 8.94
N GLN A 153 -11.67 -0.79 9.67
CA GLN A 153 -11.74 -1.96 10.54
C GLN A 153 -11.75 -3.28 9.75
N ILE A 154 -12.51 -3.33 8.65
CA ILE A 154 -12.55 -4.50 7.76
C ILE A 154 -11.16 -4.70 7.11
N LEU A 155 -10.60 -3.63 6.56
CA LEU A 155 -9.26 -3.68 5.95
C LEU A 155 -8.19 -4.12 6.95
N TYR A 156 -8.22 -3.56 8.16
CA TYR A 156 -7.33 -3.95 9.26
C TYR A 156 -7.39 -5.44 9.55
N LYS A 157 -8.60 -5.99 9.74
CA LYS A 157 -8.78 -7.43 10.02
C LYS A 157 -8.20 -8.30 8.91
N LYS A 158 -8.43 -7.93 7.64
CA LYS A 158 -7.90 -8.65 6.48
C LYS A 158 -6.37 -8.53 6.37
N MET A 159 -5.80 -7.37 6.64
CA MET A 159 -4.33 -7.15 6.65
C MET A 159 -3.65 -8.00 7.74
N ILE A 160 -4.20 -8.00 8.97
CA ILE A 160 -3.65 -8.79 10.09
C ILE A 160 -3.80 -10.30 9.82
N LYS A 161 -4.94 -10.74 9.27
CA LYS A 161 -5.12 -12.15 8.87
C LYS A 161 -4.05 -12.56 7.86
N ALA A 162 -3.82 -11.74 6.83
CA ALA A 162 -2.78 -11.99 5.83
C ALA A 162 -1.37 -11.99 6.45
N GLU A 163 -1.07 -11.08 7.39
CA GLU A 163 0.23 -11.05 8.06
C GLU A 163 0.48 -12.29 8.92
N LYS A 164 -0.54 -12.75 9.67
CA LYS A 164 -0.43 -13.99 10.45
C LYS A 164 -0.19 -15.23 9.59
N LEU A 165 -0.74 -15.25 8.37
CA LEU A 165 -0.51 -16.33 7.41
C LEU A 165 0.85 -16.22 6.71
N ALA A 166 1.52 -15.08 6.77
CA ALA A 166 2.86 -14.88 6.25
C ALA A 166 3.96 -15.26 7.27
N LEU A 167 3.62 -15.39 8.56
CA LEU A 167 4.54 -15.81 9.63
C LEU A 167 4.80 -17.31 9.58
#